data_aba2c36c44aa152edcc3f4faa45d6ffe
#
_entry.id   aba2c36c44aa152edcc3f4faa45d6ffe
#
_cell.length_a   1.000
_cell.length_b   1.000
_cell.length_c   1.000
_cell.angle_alpha   90.00
_cell.angle_beta   90.00
_cell.angle_gamma   90.00
#
_symmetry.space_group_name_H-M   'P 1'
#
loop_
_entity.id
_entity.type
_entity.pdbx_description
1 polymer ?
#
loop_
_entity_poly.entity_id
_entity_poly.type
_entity_poly.pdbx_seq_one_letter_code
_entity_poly.pdbx_strand_id
1 'polypeptide(L)'
;MSEMLLQTRALTKQYGRHRAVDQVSMHIKKGAIYGFIGRNGAGKTTTLRMISGLASPTAGEIELFGCRGRDLSRIRSRVGCLIEGPGLYGSMSARDNLKMKCMLLGVYKRGYEEELLDIVGLGGVGKKPVKRYSLGMKQRLGIALALVGEPDLLVLDEPINGLDPQGIAEVRDTVLKLNRERNMTILISSHILEELSKIATDYGIIHNGTLLQELTNEELMEKCSERLEVTLDDPERAVPVMDRLGIKRYQVADREHIYIFERLEESAALNMAFAKAGIPVRGISVTNEELETYFLKLTGGGVNA
;
A
#
# COMPACT_ATOMS: atom_id res chain seq x y z
N MET A 1 -8.21 -10.21 -18.31
CA MET A 1 -8.44 -9.93 -16.88
C MET A 1 -7.21 -10.40 -16.11
N SER A 2 -6.63 -9.57 -15.26
CA SER A 2 -5.49 -9.96 -14.40
C SER A 2 -5.94 -11.03 -13.40
N GLU A 3 -5.13 -12.07 -13.21
CA GLU A 3 -5.37 -13.15 -12.25
C GLU A 3 -5.35 -12.61 -10.82
N MET A 4 -6.43 -12.83 -10.05
CA MET A 4 -6.49 -12.48 -8.64
C MET A 4 -5.75 -13.53 -7.82
N LEU A 5 -4.80 -13.09 -6.99
CA LEU A 5 -4.03 -13.97 -6.12
C LEU A 5 -4.65 -14.07 -4.72
N LEU A 6 -5.13 -12.95 -4.19
CA LEU A 6 -5.80 -12.85 -2.90
C LEU A 6 -7.11 -12.08 -3.05
N GLN A 7 -8.19 -12.62 -2.49
CA GLN A 7 -9.45 -11.91 -2.32
C GLN A 7 -9.98 -12.13 -0.90
N THR A 8 -10.59 -11.13 -0.33
CA THR A 8 -11.39 -11.28 0.88
C THR A 8 -12.83 -10.87 0.59
N ARG A 9 -13.81 -11.50 1.25
CA ARG A 9 -15.24 -11.18 1.10
C ARG A 9 -15.84 -10.97 2.47
N ALA A 10 -16.25 -9.74 2.75
CA ALA A 10 -16.85 -9.32 4.01
C ALA A 10 -16.06 -9.83 5.24
N LEU A 11 -14.71 -9.80 5.15
CA LEU A 11 -13.84 -10.33 6.18
C LEU A 11 -14.03 -9.56 7.48
N THR A 12 -14.36 -10.27 8.56
CA THR A 12 -14.70 -9.66 9.83
C THR A 12 -13.94 -10.32 10.97
N LYS A 13 -13.42 -9.50 11.88
CA LYS A 13 -12.81 -9.95 13.14
C LYS A 13 -13.35 -9.17 14.32
N GLN A 14 -13.91 -9.91 15.26
CA GLN A 14 -14.42 -9.37 16.53
C GLN A 14 -13.68 -9.99 17.70
N TYR A 15 -13.25 -9.14 18.63
CA TYR A 15 -12.66 -9.50 19.92
C TYR A 15 -13.58 -9.02 21.04
N GLY A 16 -14.32 -9.94 21.64
CA GLY A 16 -15.34 -9.57 22.62
C GLY A 16 -16.39 -8.63 22.01
N ARG A 17 -16.47 -7.39 22.52
CA ARG A 17 -17.39 -6.36 22.00
C ARG A 17 -16.73 -5.48 20.92
N HIS A 18 -15.43 -5.55 20.75
CA HIS A 18 -14.69 -4.71 19.78
C HIS A 18 -14.60 -5.40 18.42
N ARG A 19 -15.09 -4.75 17.37
CA ARG A 19 -14.96 -5.19 15.99
C ARG A 19 -13.72 -4.53 15.39
N ALA A 20 -12.62 -5.27 15.35
CA ALA A 20 -11.32 -4.77 14.86
C ALA A 20 -11.24 -4.72 13.31
N VAL A 21 -12.01 -5.58 12.63
CA VAL A 21 -12.15 -5.60 11.16
C VAL A 21 -13.62 -5.87 10.87
N ASP A 22 -14.22 -5.05 10.00
CA ASP A 22 -15.64 -5.08 9.68
C ASP A 22 -15.86 -5.14 8.17
N GLN A 23 -16.28 -6.31 7.69
CA GLN A 23 -16.69 -6.59 6.30
C GLN A 23 -15.67 -6.14 5.22
N VAL A 24 -14.38 -6.29 5.48
CA VAL A 24 -13.31 -5.90 4.54
C VAL A 24 -13.30 -6.84 3.33
N SER A 25 -13.50 -6.27 2.14
CA SER A 25 -13.42 -6.96 0.86
C SER A 25 -12.28 -6.38 0.04
N MET A 26 -11.20 -7.12 -0.15
CA MET A 26 -9.97 -6.72 -0.83
C MET A 26 -9.72 -7.59 -2.06
N HIS A 27 -9.04 -7.00 -3.06
CA HIS A 27 -8.75 -7.65 -4.34
C HIS A 27 -7.29 -7.41 -4.73
N ILE A 28 -6.44 -8.41 -4.57
CA ILE A 28 -5.00 -8.30 -4.87
C ILE A 28 -4.66 -9.13 -6.11
N LYS A 29 -4.15 -8.44 -7.13
CA LYS A 29 -3.72 -9.04 -8.38
C LYS A 29 -2.38 -9.73 -8.20
N LYS A 30 -2.14 -10.80 -8.95
CA LYS A 30 -0.84 -11.46 -9.02
C LYS A 30 0.22 -10.49 -9.56
N GLY A 31 1.38 -10.46 -8.91
CA GLY A 31 2.47 -9.56 -9.26
C GLY A 31 2.29 -8.11 -8.80
N ALA A 32 1.20 -7.77 -8.12
CA ALA A 32 0.99 -6.43 -7.57
C ALA A 32 1.81 -6.21 -6.29
N ILE A 33 2.19 -4.96 -6.05
CA ILE A 33 2.56 -4.45 -4.73
C ILE A 33 1.33 -3.70 -4.20
N TYR A 34 0.60 -4.33 -3.29
CA TYR A 34 -0.62 -3.77 -2.72
C TYR A 34 -0.31 -3.05 -1.40
N GLY A 35 -0.45 -1.73 -1.39
CA GLY A 35 -0.32 -0.87 -0.22
C GLY A 35 -1.59 -0.87 0.63
N PHE A 36 -1.54 -1.40 1.85
CA PHE A 36 -2.66 -1.41 2.78
C PHE A 36 -2.50 -0.30 3.81
N ILE A 37 -3.22 0.82 3.62
CA ILE A 37 -2.99 2.08 4.31
C ILE A 37 -4.06 2.34 5.34
N GLY A 38 -3.65 2.82 6.52
CA GLY A 38 -4.57 3.21 7.59
C GLY A 38 -3.83 3.70 8.82
N ARG A 39 -4.50 4.48 9.65
CA ARG A 39 -3.96 4.94 10.94
C ARG A 39 -3.66 3.76 11.87
N ASN A 40 -2.91 4.02 12.94
CA ASN A 40 -2.71 3.03 14.00
C ASN A 40 -4.08 2.66 14.61
N GLY A 41 -4.32 1.36 14.80
CA GLY A 41 -5.61 0.84 15.26
C GLY A 41 -6.70 0.69 14.18
N ALA A 42 -6.43 1.03 12.92
CA ALA A 42 -7.43 0.93 11.84
C ALA A 42 -7.82 -0.51 11.45
N GLY A 43 -7.11 -1.54 11.96
CA GLY A 43 -7.40 -2.95 11.66
C GLY A 43 -6.38 -3.62 10.74
N LYS A 44 -5.31 -2.92 10.29
CA LYS A 44 -4.30 -3.44 9.35
C LYS A 44 -3.69 -4.77 9.81
N THR A 45 -2.98 -4.76 10.94
CA THR A 45 -2.32 -5.95 11.49
C THR A 45 -3.29 -7.11 11.70
N THR A 46 -4.52 -6.83 12.16
CA THR A 46 -5.56 -7.86 12.35
C THR A 46 -5.95 -8.49 11.02
N THR A 47 -6.11 -7.69 9.97
CA THR A 47 -6.41 -8.18 8.62
C THR A 47 -5.27 -9.05 8.09
N LEU A 48 -4.01 -8.57 8.21
CA LEU A 48 -2.83 -9.32 7.78
C LEU A 48 -2.66 -10.65 8.55
N ARG A 49 -2.94 -10.68 9.86
CA ARG A 49 -2.94 -11.90 10.66
C ARG A 49 -3.98 -12.91 10.18
N MET A 50 -5.17 -12.48 9.78
CA MET A 50 -6.19 -13.37 9.24
C MET A 50 -5.77 -13.96 7.88
N ILE A 51 -5.25 -13.13 6.98
CA ILE A 51 -4.72 -13.56 5.67
C ILE A 51 -3.61 -14.58 5.84
N SER A 52 -2.65 -14.31 6.73
CA SER A 52 -1.51 -15.20 7.01
C SER A 52 -1.88 -16.43 7.86
N GLY A 53 -3.12 -16.52 8.35
CA GLY A 53 -3.60 -17.65 9.16
C GLY A 53 -3.17 -17.62 10.61
N LEU A 54 -2.63 -16.49 11.08
CA LEU A 54 -2.27 -16.27 12.50
C LEU A 54 -3.48 -15.93 13.37
N ALA A 55 -4.61 -15.57 12.75
CA ALA A 55 -5.89 -15.38 13.41
C ALA A 55 -7.02 -15.93 12.54
N SER A 56 -8.02 -16.55 13.16
CA SER A 56 -9.22 -16.99 12.45
C SER A 56 -10.20 -15.82 12.29
N PRO A 57 -10.82 -15.65 11.11
CA PRO A 57 -11.95 -14.73 10.95
C PRO A 57 -13.11 -15.08 11.86
N THR A 58 -13.90 -14.09 12.28
CA THR A 58 -15.17 -14.30 12.94
C THR A 58 -16.30 -14.52 11.93
N ALA A 59 -16.20 -13.84 10.76
CA ALA A 59 -17.10 -14.01 9.62
C ALA A 59 -16.38 -13.60 8.33
N GLY A 60 -17.00 -13.89 7.19
CA GLY A 60 -16.44 -13.64 5.87
C GLY A 60 -15.48 -14.73 5.40
N GLU A 61 -14.91 -14.54 4.23
CA GLU A 61 -14.09 -15.54 3.55
C GLU A 61 -12.77 -14.95 3.05
N ILE A 62 -11.75 -15.81 2.98
CA ILE A 62 -10.46 -15.53 2.34
C ILE A 62 -10.31 -16.53 1.19
N GLU A 63 -9.93 -16.03 0.04
CA GLU A 63 -9.51 -16.81 -1.11
C GLU A 63 -8.05 -16.49 -1.41
N LEU A 64 -7.18 -17.50 -1.41
CA LEU A 64 -5.76 -17.42 -1.74
C LEU A 64 -5.46 -18.39 -2.88
N PHE A 65 -4.85 -17.90 -3.96
CA PHE A 65 -4.48 -18.74 -5.12
C PHE A 65 -5.66 -19.58 -5.65
N GLY A 66 -6.89 -19.03 -5.62
CA GLY A 66 -8.12 -19.73 -6.00
C GLY A 66 -8.64 -20.73 -4.97
N CYS A 67 -7.96 -20.91 -3.83
CA CYS A 67 -8.37 -21.84 -2.76
C CYS A 67 -9.11 -21.13 -1.63
N ARG A 68 -10.09 -21.81 -1.01
CA ARG A 68 -10.92 -21.31 0.09
C ARG A 68 -11.07 -22.34 1.20
N GLY A 69 -11.55 -21.91 2.35
CA GLY A 69 -11.96 -22.78 3.45
C GLY A 69 -10.83 -23.68 3.95
N ARG A 70 -11.05 -24.99 3.98
CA ARG A 70 -10.09 -25.96 4.52
C ARG A 70 -8.80 -26.08 3.71
N ASP A 71 -8.84 -25.78 2.42
CA ASP A 71 -7.67 -25.87 1.54
C ASP A 71 -6.66 -24.76 1.80
N LEU A 72 -7.06 -23.68 2.47
CA LEU A 72 -6.16 -22.61 2.86
C LEU A 72 -4.99 -23.09 3.73
N SER A 73 -5.17 -24.11 4.57
CA SER A 73 -4.10 -24.63 5.44
C SER A 73 -2.90 -25.15 4.62
N ARG A 74 -3.16 -25.78 3.48
CA ARG A 74 -2.13 -26.31 2.57
C ARG A 74 -1.44 -25.21 1.78
N ILE A 75 -2.23 -24.23 1.32
CA ILE A 75 -1.73 -23.19 0.44
C ILE A 75 -0.95 -22.09 1.18
N ARG A 76 -1.14 -21.97 2.50
CA ARG A 76 -0.43 -20.98 3.33
C ARG A 76 1.09 -21.17 3.38
N SER A 77 1.61 -22.34 3.04
CA SER A 77 3.05 -22.53 2.84
C SER A 77 3.63 -21.65 1.73
N ARG A 78 2.78 -21.16 0.81
CA ARG A 78 3.14 -20.21 -0.25
C ARG A 78 3.05 -18.74 0.19
N VAL A 79 2.77 -18.47 1.46
CA VAL A 79 2.67 -17.13 2.04
C VAL A 79 3.83 -16.93 3.01
N GLY A 80 4.75 -16.02 2.68
CA GLY A 80 5.75 -15.52 3.61
C GLY A 80 5.20 -14.33 4.38
N CYS A 81 5.48 -14.21 5.66
CA CYS A 81 4.98 -13.07 6.43
C CYS A 81 6.01 -12.54 7.43
N LEU A 82 6.00 -11.21 7.57
CA LEU A 82 6.67 -10.44 8.62
C LEU A 82 5.61 -9.57 9.29
N ILE A 83 5.10 -10.01 10.44
CA ILE A 83 4.02 -9.35 11.18
C ILE A 83 4.51 -9.05 12.60
N GLU A 84 4.32 -7.81 13.05
CA GLU A 84 4.73 -7.28 14.37
C GLU A 84 6.23 -7.27 14.64
N GLY A 85 7.03 -7.68 13.71
CA GLY A 85 8.48 -7.70 13.79
C GLY A 85 9.10 -9.08 13.63
N PRO A 86 10.38 -9.11 13.29
CA PRO A 86 11.09 -10.34 13.03
C PRO A 86 11.41 -11.09 14.35
N GLY A 87 10.91 -12.31 14.49
CA GLY A 87 11.23 -13.20 15.60
C GLY A 87 12.68 -13.71 15.49
N LEU A 88 13.65 -12.89 15.85
CA LEU A 88 15.08 -13.15 15.65
C LEU A 88 15.75 -13.66 16.92
N TYR A 89 16.61 -14.66 16.77
CA TYR A 89 17.51 -15.10 17.81
C TYR A 89 18.73 -14.16 17.86
N GLY A 90 18.70 -13.21 18.77
CA GLY A 90 19.66 -12.12 18.84
C GLY A 90 21.13 -12.54 19.08
N SER A 91 21.37 -13.69 19.72
CA SER A 91 22.71 -14.26 19.94
C SER A 91 23.31 -14.95 18.72
N MET A 92 22.48 -15.30 17.75
CA MET A 92 22.87 -15.98 16.51
C MET A 92 23.24 -14.98 15.41
N SER A 93 24.00 -15.46 14.42
CA SER A 93 24.23 -14.71 13.17
C SER A 93 22.97 -14.70 12.30
N ALA A 94 22.92 -13.83 11.26
CA ALA A 94 21.84 -13.83 10.27
C ALA A 94 21.72 -15.18 9.57
N ARG A 95 22.87 -15.76 9.16
CA ARG A 95 22.91 -17.08 8.54
C ARG A 95 22.33 -18.17 9.43
N ASP A 96 22.67 -18.18 10.72
CA ASP A 96 22.16 -19.21 11.66
C ASP A 96 20.65 -19.06 11.87
N ASN A 97 20.12 -17.83 11.91
CA ASN A 97 18.67 -17.58 11.96
C ASN A 97 17.96 -18.16 10.72
N LEU A 98 18.50 -17.91 9.51
CA LEU A 98 17.98 -18.47 8.27
C LEU A 98 18.06 -19.99 8.25
N LYS A 99 19.23 -20.57 8.61
CA LYS A 99 19.42 -22.00 8.68
C LYS A 99 18.41 -22.69 9.59
N MET A 100 18.16 -22.10 10.77
CA MET A 100 17.15 -22.62 11.70
C MET A 100 15.75 -22.59 11.05
N LYS A 101 15.37 -21.50 10.39
CA LYS A 101 14.08 -21.39 9.70
C LYS A 101 13.96 -22.42 8.57
N CYS A 102 15.02 -22.62 7.79
CA CYS A 102 15.07 -23.65 6.74
C CYS A 102 14.84 -25.05 7.33
N MET A 103 15.54 -25.38 8.44
CA MET A 103 15.36 -26.67 9.13
C MET A 103 13.93 -26.87 9.62
N LEU A 104 13.31 -25.84 10.20
CA LEU A 104 11.93 -25.92 10.70
C LEU A 104 10.91 -26.14 9.59
N LEU A 105 11.17 -25.62 8.38
CA LEU A 105 10.29 -25.78 7.22
C LEU A 105 10.66 -26.99 6.34
N GLY A 106 11.74 -27.74 6.68
CA GLY A 106 12.22 -28.85 5.86
C GLY A 106 12.79 -28.42 4.49
N VAL A 107 13.18 -27.15 4.36
CA VAL A 107 13.79 -26.61 3.14
C VAL A 107 15.29 -26.81 3.22
N TYR A 108 15.85 -27.54 2.26
CA TYR A 108 17.29 -27.78 2.19
C TYR A 108 17.84 -27.52 0.79
N LYS A 109 18.55 -26.40 0.65
CA LYS A 109 19.21 -26.02 -0.61
C LYS A 109 20.60 -25.45 -0.26
N ARG A 110 21.66 -26.01 -0.86
CA ARG A 110 23.03 -25.56 -0.60
C ARG A 110 23.20 -24.10 -1.01
N GLY A 111 23.73 -23.24 -0.14
CA GLY A 111 23.97 -21.82 -0.41
C GLY A 111 22.70 -20.96 -0.34
N TYR A 112 21.56 -21.50 0.12
CA TYR A 112 20.30 -20.79 0.13
C TYR A 112 20.27 -19.64 1.15
N GLU A 113 20.90 -19.82 2.30
CA GLU A 113 21.02 -18.77 3.32
C GLU A 113 21.81 -17.56 2.76
N GLU A 114 22.88 -17.80 2.01
CA GLU A 114 23.67 -16.75 1.37
C GLU A 114 22.84 -16.04 0.29
N GLU A 115 22.16 -16.79 -0.57
CA GLU A 115 21.27 -16.25 -1.59
C GLU A 115 20.23 -15.31 -0.96
N LEU A 116 19.56 -15.73 0.13
CA LEU A 116 18.58 -14.91 0.82
C LEU A 116 19.18 -13.66 1.46
N LEU A 117 20.38 -13.75 2.03
CA LEU A 117 21.09 -12.60 2.58
C LEU A 117 21.49 -11.60 1.49
N ASP A 118 21.91 -12.07 0.33
CA ASP A 118 22.28 -11.21 -0.81
C ASP A 118 21.05 -10.47 -1.37
N ILE A 119 19.90 -11.14 -1.43
CA ILE A 119 18.62 -10.53 -1.86
C ILE A 119 18.29 -9.31 -1.01
N VAL A 120 18.46 -9.41 0.32
CA VAL A 120 18.11 -8.33 1.26
C VAL A 120 19.31 -7.42 1.60
N GLY A 121 20.42 -7.54 0.87
CA GLY A 121 21.62 -6.70 1.05
C GLY A 121 22.33 -6.92 2.38
N LEU A 122 22.33 -8.16 2.89
CA LEU A 122 23.02 -8.56 4.13
C LEU A 122 24.14 -9.59 3.90
N GLY A 123 24.55 -9.85 2.65
CA GLY A 123 25.59 -10.85 2.32
C GLY A 123 26.94 -10.60 3.00
N GLY A 124 27.34 -9.34 3.22
CA GLY A 124 28.61 -8.96 3.81
C GLY A 124 28.69 -8.96 5.36
N VAL A 125 27.59 -9.27 6.08
CA VAL A 125 27.55 -9.09 7.55
C VAL A 125 28.31 -10.17 8.35
N GLY A 126 28.70 -11.27 7.73
CA GLY A 126 29.49 -12.34 8.33
C GLY A 126 28.84 -12.99 9.56
N LYS A 127 29.66 -13.27 10.59
CA LYS A 127 29.23 -13.91 11.84
C LYS A 127 28.74 -12.92 12.92
N LYS A 128 28.52 -11.63 12.59
CA LYS A 128 28.05 -10.63 13.54
C LYS A 128 26.70 -11.06 14.14
N PRO A 129 26.53 -11.10 15.47
CA PRO A 129 25.27 -11.48 16.10
C PRO A 129 24.18 -10.44 15.85
N VAL A 130 22.96 -10.92 15.62
CA VAL A 130 21.80 -10.10 15.22
C VAL A 130 21.42 -9.04 16.27
N LYS A 131 21.70 -9.27 17.56
CA LYS A 131 21.50 -8.25 18.60
C LYS A 131 22.27 -6.94 18.34
N ARG A 132 23.34 -6.98 17.54
CA ARG A 132 24.15 -5.80 17.16
C ARG A 132 23.72 -5.18 15.83
N TYR A 133 22.62 -5.64 15.22
CA TYR A 133 22.09 -5.08 13.97
C TYR A 133 21.31 -3.81 14.25
N SER A 134 21.33 -2.87 13.31
CA SER A 134 20.38 -1.76 13.27
C SER A 134 18.95 -2.28 13.09
N LEU A 135 17.96 -1.44 13.34
CA LEU A 135 16.55 -1.80 13.13
C LEU A 135 16.31 -2.19 11.67
N GLY A 136 16.84 -1.41 10.71
CA GLY A 136 16.72 -1.71 9.28
C GLY A 136 17.36 -3.03 8.89
N MET A 137 18.55 -3.36 9.43
CA MET A 137 19.15 -4.68 9.22
C MET A 137 18.28 -5.82 9.77
N LYS A 138 17.65 -5.63 10.93
CA LYS A 138 16.72 -6.61 11.51
C LYS A 138 15.47 -6.79 10.66
N GLN A 139 14.90 -5.70 10.15
CA GLN A 139 13.74 -5.76 9.25
C GLN A 139 14.07 -6.51 7.96
N ARG A 140 15.21 -6.19 7.32
CA ARG A 140 15.66 -6.90 6.12
C ARG A 140 15.93 -8.38 6.37
N LEU A 141 16.50 -8.74 7.53
CA LEU A 141 16.64 -10.14 7.91
C LEU A 141 15.26 -10.81 8.14
N GLY A 142 14.28 -10.09 8.70
CA GLY A 142 12.90 -10.54 8.83
C GLY A 142 12.26 -10.83 7.47
N ILE A 143 12.50 -9.97 6.48
CA ILE A 143 12.07 -10.21 5.10
C ILE A 143 12.75 -11.47 4.54
N ALA A 144 14.07 -11.64 4.74
CA ALA A 144 14.78 -12.84 4.31
C ALA A 144 14.20 -14.13 4.94
N LEU A 145 13.84 -14.10 6.23
CA LEU A 145 13.15 -15.21 6.90
C LEU A 145 11.76 -15.49 6.33
N ALA A 146 11.03 -14.44 5.92
CA ALA A 146 9.73 -14.59 5.29
C ALA A 146 9.84 -15.18 3.86
N LEU A 147 10.99 -15.04 3.21
CA LEU A 147 11.27 -15.60 1.87
C LEU A 147 11.67 -17.08 1.91
N VAL A 148 11.95 -17.66 3.08
CA VAL A 148 12.29 -19.10 3.19
C VAL A 148 11.13 -19.95 2.70
N GLY A 149 11.39 -20.84 1.75
CA GLY A 149 10.38 -21.68 1.12
C GLY A 149 9.82 -21.11 -0.16
N GLU A 150 10.38 -20.01 -0.67
CA GLU A 150 10.04 -19.38 -1.96
C GLU A 150 8.53 -19.07 -2.09
N PRO A 151 7.98 -18.22 -1.20
CA PRO A 151 6.56 -17.90 -1.23
C PRO A 151 6.18 -17.12 -2.50
N ASP A 152 4.92 -17.24 -2.93
CA ASP A 152 4.35 -16.44 -4.03
C ASP A 152 3.72 -15.13 -3.55
N LEU A 153 3.33 -15.07 -2.26
CA LEU A 153 2.81 -13.89 -1.59
C LEU A 153 3.69 -13.54 -0.39
N LEU A 154 4.13 -12.30 -0.32
CA LEU A 154 4.84 -11.74 0.82
C LEU A 154 3.94 -10.74 1.55
N VAL A 155 3.70 -10.95 2.84
CA VAL A 155 2.89 -10.07 3.70
C VAL A 155 3.81 -9.36 4.69
N LEU A 156 3.85 -8.03 4.62
CA LEU A 156 4.72 -7.17 5.43
C LEU A 156 3.88 -6.18 6.24
N ASP A 157 3.95 -6.29 7.57
CA ASP A 157 3.25 -5.39 8.48
C ASP A 157 4.19 -4.30 8.98
N GLU A 158 3.96 -3.06 8.54
CA GLU A 158 4.72 -1.86 8.91
C GLU A 158 6.26 -2.03 8.80
N PRO A 159 6.81 -2.57 7.68
CA PRO A 159 8.23 -2.95 7.62
C PRO A 159 9.20 -1.78 7.66
N ILE A 160 8.74 -0.56 7.40
CA ILE A 160 9.55 0.67 7.40
C ILE A 160 9.38 1.51 8.67
N ASN A 161 8.49 1.10 9.58
CA ASN A 161 8.19 1.88 10.78
C ASN A 161 9.40 2.01 11.69
N GLY A 162 9.73 3.25 12.09
CA GLY A 162 10.83 3.57 12.99
C GLY A 162 12.23 3.46 12.37
N LEU A 163 12.33 3.29 11.05
CA LEU A 163 13.60 3.31 10.33
C LEU A 163 14.03 4.75 10.02
N ASP A 164 15.35 4.94 9.92
CA ASP A 164 15.94 6.15 9.34
C ASP A 164 15.72 6.17 7.80
N PRO A 165 15.91 7.31 7.13
CA PRO A 165 15.70 7.45 5.69
C PRO A 165 16.48 6.43 4.85
N GLN A 166 17.70 6.09 5.27
CA GLN A 166 18.51 5.08 4.58
C GLN A 166 17.89 3.68 4.73
N GLY A 167 17.45 3.31 5.93
CA GLY A 167 16.79 2.02 6.19
C GLY A 167 15.47 1.88 5.42
N ILE A 168 14.70 2.98 5.30
CA ILE A 168 13.48 3.01 4.47
C ILE A 168 13.83 2.73 3.01
N ALA A 169 14.85 3.42 2.46
CA ALA A 169 15.28 3.21 1.07
C ALA A 169 15.74 1.76 0.83
N GLU A 170 16.53 1.17 1.74
CA GLU A 170 17.03 -0.20 1.64
C GLU A 170 15.90 -1.24 1.67
N VAL A 171 14.88 -1.06 2.51
CA VAL A 171 13.69 -1.94 2.55
C VAL A 171 12.86 -1.77 1.28
N ARG A 172 12.65 -0.53 0.82
CA ARG A 172 11.95 -0.22 -0.42
C ARG A 172 12.61 -0.89 -1.63
N ASP A 173 13.92 -0.75 -1.77
CA ASP A 173 14.66 -1.34 -2.88
C ASP A 173 14.58 -2.88 -2.85
N THR A 174 14.59 -3.47 -1.65
CA THR A 174 14.38 -4.91 -1.46
C THR A 174 13.00 -5.33 -1.97
N VAL A 175 11.93 -4.61 -1.60
CA VAL A 175 10.54 -4.88 -2.04
C VAL A 175 10.42 -4.77 -3.56
N LEU A 176 10.95 -3.69 -4.16
CA LEU A 176 10.93 -3.48 -5.60
C LEU A 176 11.71 -4.57 -6.35
N LYS A 177 12.88 -4.96 -5.84
CA LYS A 177 13.69 -6.03 -6.42
C LYS A 177 12.93 -7.37 -6.42
N LEU A 178 12.32 -7.75 -5.30
CA LEU A 178 11.53 -8.98 -5.19
C LEU A 178 10.36 -8.99 -6.16
N ASN A 179 9.65 -7.88 -6.28
CA ASN A 179 8.52 -7.78 -7.22
C ASN A 179 8.99 -7.88 -8.67
N ARG A 180 10.00 -7.08 -9.07
CA ARG A 180 10.47 -7.01 -10.48
C ARG A 180 11.18 -8.27 -10.94
N GLU A 181 12.10 -8.82 -10.12
CA GLU A 181 12.96 -9.95 -10.53
C GLU A 181 12.27 -11.30 -10.33
N ARG A 182 11.36 -11.42 -9.36
CA ARG A 182 10.70 -12.68 -9.01
C ARG A 182 9.19 -12.69 -9.28
N ASN A 183 8.66 -11.61 -9.84
CA ASN A 183 7.20 -11.42 -10.04
C ASN A 183 6.39 -11.71 -8.76
N MET A 184 6.97 -11.38 -7.60
CA MET A 184 6.39 -11.65 -6.29
C MET A 184 5.22 -10.71 -6.02
N THR A 185 4.10 -11.24 -5.57
CA THR A 185 2.99 -10.43 -5.06
C THR A 185 3.29 -10.00 -3.64
N ILE A 186 3.13 -8.73 -3.33
CA ILE A 186 3.49 -8.18 -2.01
C ILE A 186 2.30 -7.40 -1.45
N LEU A 187 1.89 -7.76 -0.24
CA LEU A 187 0.92 -7.01 0.57
C LEU A 187 1.69 -6.32 1.68
N ILE A 188 1.74 -5.00 1.65
CA ILE A 188 2.51 -4.19 2.61
C ILE A 188 1.60 -3.20 3.31
N SER A 189 1.57 -3.23 4.66
CA SER A 189 0.86 -2.22 5.44
C SER A 189 1.75 -1.05 5.80
N SER A 190 1.17 0.14 5.84
CA SER A 190 1.80 1.34 6.40
C SER A 190 0.76 2.35 6.86
N HIS A 191 1.18 3.26 7.72
CA HIS A 191 0.45 4.49 8.02
C HIS A 191 1.04 5.71 7.28
N ILE A 192 2.14 5.52 6.51
CA ILE A 192 2.84 6.56 5.75
C ILE A 192 2.54 6.36 4.27
N LEU A 193 1.56 7.12 3.75
CA LEU A 193 1.11 7.00 2.37
C LEU A 193 2.21 7.40 1.37
N GLU A 194 2.96 8.46 1.67
CA GLU A 194 4.02 8.96 0.81
C GLU A 194 5.11 7.90 0.51
N GLU A 195 5.50 7.10 1.49
CA GLU A 195 6.50 6.04 1.25
C GLU A 195 5.93 4.89 0.43
N LEU A 196 4.65 4.53 0.63
CA LEU A 196 4.01 3.51 -0.18
C LEU A 196 3.75 3.96 -1.62
N SER A 197 3.50 5.26 -1.85
CA SER A 197 3.28 5.79 -3.21
C SER A 197 4.48 5.62 -4.14
N LYS A 198 5.67 5.44 -3.58
CA LYS A 198 6.90 5.20 -4.33
C LYS A 198 7.04 3.76 -4.85
N ILE A 199 6.23 2.82 -4.33
CA ILE A 199 6.39 1.39 -4.64
C ILE A 199 5.09 0.66 -5.00
N ALA A 200 3.97 1.04 -4.43
CA ALA A 200 2.72 0.31 -4.58
C ALA A 200 2.09 0.54 -5.96
N THR A 201 1.50 -0.52 -6.51
CA THR A 201 0.74 -0.51 -7.76
C THR A 201 -0.75 -0.35 -7.53
N ASP A 202 -1.24 -0.85 -6.39
CA ASP A 202 -2.64 -0.80 -5.98
C ASP A 202 -2.70 -0.49 -4.47
N TYR A 203 -3.78 0.11 -4.02
CA TYR A 203 -3.97 0.53 -2.63
C TYR A 203 -5.31 0.08 -2.08
N GLY A 204 -5.32 -0.25 -0.78
CA GLY A 204 -6.52 -0.36 0.02
C GLY A 204 -6.45 0.58 1.22
N ILE A 205 -7.41 1.46 1.37
CA ILE A 205 -7.47 2.44 2.47
C ILE A 205 -8.46 1.93 3.52
N ILE A 206 -7.93 1.63 4.73
CA ILE A 206 -8.73 1.15 5.85
C ILE A 206 -8.83 2.20 6.96
N HIS A 207 -10.05 2.35 7.50
CA HIS A 207 -10.32 3.21 8.64
C HIS A 207 -11.35 2.56 9.57
N ASN A 208 -11.09 2.55 10.88
CA ASN A 208 -11.98 1.97 11.90
C ASN A 208 -12.49 0.56 11.54
N GLY A 209 -11.60 -0.28 11.02
CA GLY A 209 -11.91 -1.67 10.66
C GLY A 209 -12.59 -1.85 9.30
N THR A 210 -12.95 -0.77 8.60
CA THR A 210 -13.68 -0.82 7.32
C THR A 210 -12.77 -0.37 6.17
N LEU A 211 -12.79 -1.09 5.06
CA LEU A 211 -12.12 -0.70 3.83
C LEU A 211 -12.94 0.41 3.16
N LEU A 212 -12.36 1.61 3.09
CA LEU A 212 -13.04 2.79 2.51
C LEU A 212 -12.97 2.78 1.00
N GLN A 213 -11.81 2.41 0.45
CA GLN A 213 -11.55 2.48 -1.00
C GLN A 213 -10.43 1.52 -1.40
N GLU A 214 -10.54 0.97 -2.61
CA GLU A 214 -9.43 0.38 -3.37
C GLU A 214 -9.20 1.22 -4.62
N LEU A 215 -7.94 1.47 -4.99
CA LEU A 215 -7.55 2.25 -6.17
C LEU A 215 -6.17 1.83 -6.67
N THR A 216 -5.92 2.07 -7.95
CA THR A 216 -4.59 1.90 -8.55
C THR A 216 -3.70 3.10 -8.25
N ASN A 217 -2.38 2.96 -8.53
CA ASN A 217 -1.45 4.08 -8.39
C ASN A 217 -1.80 5.23 -9.34
N GLU A 218 -2.23 4.91 -10.56
CA GLU A 218 -2.66 5.91 -11.54
C GLU A 218 -3.85 6.72 -11.03
N GLU A 219 -4.89 6.05 -10.50
CA GLU A 219 -6.08 6.70 -9.93
C GLU A 219 -5.73 7.56 -8.70
N LEU A 220 -4.79 7.10 -7.85
CA LEU A 220 -4.31 7.88 -6.71
C LEU A 220 -3.57 9.14 -7.17
N MET A 221 -2.64 9.01 -8.13
CA MET A 221 -1.88 10.14 -8.67
C MET A 221 -2.77 11.12 -9.39
N GLU A 222 -3.80 10.66 -10.11
CA GLU A 222 -4.78 11.55 -10.76
C GLU A 222 -5.56 12.38 -9.73
N LYS A 223 -5.98 11.77 -8.61
CA LYS A 223 -6.66 12.47 -7.51
C LYS A 223 -5.78 13.50 -6.81
N CYS A 224 -4.48 13.27 -6.77
CA CYS A 224 -3.48 14.13 -6.13
C CYS A 224 -2.73 15.04 -7.13
N SER A 225 -3.10 15.02 -8.43
CA SER A 225 -2.44 15.85 -9.43
C SER A 225 -2.71 17.32 -9.23
N GLU A 226 -1.73 18.15 -9.62
CA GLU A 226 -1.95 19.59 -9.70
C GLU A 226 -3.10 19.90 -10.64
N ARG A 227 -3.96 20.80 -10.21
CA ARG A 227 -5.13 21.24 -10.97
C ARG A 227 -5.44 22.69 -10.73
N LEU A 228 -6.04 23.35 -11.73
CA LEU A 228 -6.74 24.59 -11.49
C LEU A 228 -8.11 24.26 -10.92
N GLU A 229 -8.38 24.77 -9.75
CA GLU A 229 -9.69 24.77 -9.12
C GLU A 229 -10.38 26.10 -9.47
N VAL A 230 -11.46 26.01 -10.21
CA VAL A 230 -12.25 27.16 -10.65
C VAL A 230 -13.61 27.09 -9.98
N THR A 231 -13.92 28.11 -9.17
CA THR A 231 -15.21 28.25 -8.50
C THR A 231 -16.16 29.10 -9.30
N LEU A 232 -17.31 28.57 -9.68
CA LEU A 232 -18.31 29.16 -10.55
C LEU A 232 -19.71 28.99 -9.94
N ASP A 233 -20.67 29.86 -10.37
CA ASP A 233 -22.08 29.66 -9.95
C ASP A 233 -22.75 28.50 -10.70
N ASP A 234 -22.31 28.22 -11.92
CA ASP A 234 -22.83 27.17 -12.78
C ASP A 234 -21.68 26.59 -13.63
N PRO A 235 -21.01 25.54 -13.13
CA PRO A 235 -19.90 24.92 -13.82
C PRO A 235 -20.23 24.33 -15.19
N GLU A 236 -21.45 23.89 -15.44
CA GLU A 236 -21.84 23.31 -16.72
C GLU A 236 -21.76 24.33 -17.85
N ARG A 237 -21.98 25.62 -17.54
CA ARG A 237 -21.86 26.70 -18.53
C ARG A 237 -20.40 26.93 -18.99
N ALA A 238 -19.43 26.54 -18.20
CA ALA A 238 -18.01 26.67 -18.56
C ALA A 238 -17.54 25.57 -19.53
N VAL A 239 -18.21 24.43 -19.60
CA VAL A 239 -17.84 23.30 -20.47
C VAL A 239 -17.70 23.71 -21.93
N PRO A 240 -18.67 24.41 -22.57
CA PRO A 240 -18.52 24.84 -23.96
C PRO A 240 -17.40 25.85 -24.21
N VAL A 241 -16.98 26.58 -23.17
CA VAL A 241 -15.84 27.52 -23.26
C VAL A 241 -14.53 26.73 -23.24
N MET A 242 -14.41 25.75 -22.37
CA MET A 242 -13.23 24.86 -22.30
C MET A 242 -13.05 24.06 -23.59
N ASP A 243 -14.13 23.53 -24.15
CA ASP A 243 -14.11 22.80 -25.42
C ASP A 243 -13.60 23.71 -26.57
N ARG A 244 -14.05 24.98 -26.64
CA ARG A 244 -13.56 25.95 -27.61
C ARG A 244 -12.08 26.30 -27.44
N LEU A 245 -11.58 26.28 -26.20
CA LEU A 245 -10.17 26.49 -25.91
C LEU A 245 -9.32 25.21 -26.14
N GLY A 246 -9.96 24.10 -26.50
CA GLY A 246 -9.29 22.80 -26.71
C GLY A 246 -8.81 22.13 -25.43
N ILE A 247 -9.38 22.50 -24.27
CA ILE A 247 -9.10 21.87 -22.99
C ILE A 247 -9.89 20.57 -22.94
N LYS A 248 -9.19 19.45 -22.76
CA LYS A 248 -9.78 18.11 -22.77
C LYS A 248 -9.73 17.43 -21.41
N ARG A 249 -8.77 17.81 -20.55
CA ARG A 249 -8.58 17.21 -19.22
C ARG A 249 -9.18 18.11 -18.16
N TYR A 250 -10.48 17.96 -17.94
CA TYR A 250 -11.21 18.66 -16.88
C TYR A 250 -12.27 17.73 -16.25
N GLN A 251 -12.74 18.09 -15.07
CA GLN A 251 -13.79 17.41 -14.34
C GLN A 251 -14.71 18.43 -13.68
N VAL A 252 -16.01 18.32 -13.89
CA VAL A 252 -17.00 19.02 -13.06
C VAL A 252 -17.09 18.27 -11.74
N ALA A 253 -16.56 18.88 -10.67
CA ALA A 253 -16.40 18.22 -9.38
C ALA A 253 -17.68 18.23 -8.57
N ASP A 254 -18.36 19.37 -8.55
CA ASP A 254 -19.64 19.57 -7.87
C ASP A 254 -20.42 20.75 -8.51
N ARG A 255 -21.40 21.29 -7.76
CA ARG A 255 -22.27 22.38 -8.25
C ARG A 255 -21.58 23.75 -8.37
N GLU A 256 -20.38 23.89 -7.85
CA GLU A 256 -19.64 25.15 -7.79
C GLU A 256 -18.22 25.06 -8.32
N HIS A 257 -17.66 23.84 -8.52
CA HIS A 257 -16.26 23.65 -8.84
C HIS A 257 -16.04 22.88 -10.14
N ILE A 258 -15.08 23.37 -10.94
CA ILE A 258 -14.45 22.64 -12.04
C ILE A 258 -12.97 22.50 -11.74
N TYR A 259 -12.43 21.29 -11.91
CA TYR A 259 -11.01 21.00 -11.88
C TYR A 259 -10.48 20.87 -13.29
N ILE A 260 -9.38 21.58 -13.60
CA ILE A 260 -8.69 21.54 -14.90
C ILE A 260 -7.28 21.01 -14.67
N PHE A 261 -6.91 19.93 -15.36
CA PHE A 261 -5.65 19.19 -15.15
C PHE A 261 -4.60 19.48 -16.24
N GLU A 262 -4.79 20.53 -17.01
CA GLU A 262 -3.86 20.98 -18.05
C GLU A 262 -3.84 22.50 -18.12
N ARG A 263 -2.77 23.07 -18.71
CA ARG A 263 -2.58 24.53 -18.85
C ARG A 263 -2.66 25.29 -17.52
N LEU A 264 -2.06 24.74 -16.46
CA LEU A 264 -2.17 25.25 -15.09
C LEU A 264 -1.63 26.69 -14.96
N GLU A 265 -0.69 27.07 -15.81
CA GLU A 265 -0.10 28.43 -15.84
C GLU A 265 -0.97 29.47 -16.57
N GLU A 266 -2.03 29.01 -17.27
CA GLU A 266 -2.89 29.88 -18.09
C GLU A 266 -4.13 30.39 -17.32
N SER A 267 -4.10 30.43 -16.00
CA SER A 267 -5.24 30.83 -15.14
C SER A 267 -5.83 32.18 -15.52
N ALA A 268 -4.98 33.15 -15.86
CA ALA A 268 -5.40 34.48 -16.30
C ALA A 268 -6.14 34.46 -17.67
N ALA A 269 -5.64 33.66 -18.62
CA ALA A 269 -6.28 33.51 -19.94
C ALA A 269 -7.65 32.81 -19.82
N LEU A 270 -7.73 31.80 -18.96
CA LEU A 270 -8.97 31.06 -18.63
C LEU A 270 -10.01 31.99 -18.00
N ASN A 271 -9.61 32.79 -17.01
CA ASN A 271 -10.49 33.76 -16.36
C ASN A 271 -11.04 34.76 -17.37
N MET A 272 -10.20 35.30 -18.27
CA MET A 272 -10.64 36.18 -19.34
C MET A 272 -11.60 35.52 -20.32
N ALA A 273 -11.41 34.25 -20.64
CA ALA A 273 -12.29 33.51 -21.55
C ALA A 273 -13.68 33.29 -20.93
N PHE A 274 -13.74 32.94 -19.66
CA PHE A 274 -14.99 32.80 -18.90
C PHE A 274 -15.71 34.15 -18.79
N ALA A 275 -15.00 35.23 -18.46
CA ALA A 275 -15.57 36.55 -18.38
C ALA A 275 -16.17 37.04 -19.75
N LYS A 276 -15.46 36.78 -20.86
CA LYS A 276 -15.97 37.06 -22.21
C LYS A 276 -17.21 36.25 -22.56
N ALA A 277 -17.36 35.08 -22.00
CA ALA A 277 -18.55 34.23 -22.18
C ALA A 277 -19.68 34.58 -21.19
N GLY A 278 -19.51 35.62 -20.37
CA GLY A 278 -20.51 36.03 -19.39
C GLY A 278 -20.66 35.05 -18.22
N ILE A 279 -19.59 34.34 -17.89
CA ILE A 279 -19.51 33.38 -16.76
C ILE A 279 -18.66 34.02 -15.65
N PRO A 280 -19.28 34.45 -14.54
CA PRO A 280 -18.54 35.01 -13.42
C PRO A 280 -17.73 33.93 -12.71
N VAL A 281 -16.43 34.17 -12.59
CA VAL A 281 -15.50 33.31 -11.80
C VAL A 281 -15.39 33.90 -10.40
N ARG A 282 -15.74 33.14 -9.38
CA ARG A 282 -15.60 33.52 -7.98
C ARG A 282 -14.18 33.35 -7.48
N GLY A 283 -13.48 32.33 -7.99
CA GLY A 283 -12.12 32.03 -7.61
C GLY A 283 -11.45 31.14 -8.66
N ILE A 284 -10.14 31.30 -8.81
CA ILE A 284 -9.29 30.42 -9.60
C ILE A 284 -7.95 30.29 -8.88
N SER A 285 -7.57 29.07 -8.56
CA SER A 285 -6.33 28.77 -7.86
C SER A 285 -5.70 27.49 -8.38
N VAL A 286 -4.38 27.45 -8.40
CA VAL A 286 -3.65 26.19 -8.58
C VAL A 286 -3.67 25.46 -7.25
N THR A 287 -4.25 24.28 -7.23
CA THR A 287 -4.28 23.42 -6.05
C THR A 287 -3.56 22.13 -6.33
N ASN A 288 -2.78 21.69 -5.37
CA ASN A 288 -2.18 20.36 -5.34
C ASN A 288 -2.71 19.67 -4.09
N GLU A 289 -3.39 18.55 -4.27
CA GLU A 289 -3.83 17.77 -3.12
C GLU A 289 -2.71 16.83 -2.71
N GLU A 290 -2.03 17.16 -1.61
CA GLU A 290 -1.03 16.26 -1.04
C GLU A 290 -1.67 14.91 -0.68
N LEU A 291 -0.94 13.82 -0.90
CA LEU A 291 -1.39 12.46 -0.59
C LEU A 291 -1.90 12.33 0.85
N GLU A 292 -1.26 13.01 1.79
CA GLU A 292 -1.68 13.01 3.19
C GLU A 292 -3.02 13.72 3.39
N THR A 293 -3.24 14.85 2.70
CA THR A 293 -4.50 15.61 2.75
C THR A 293 -5.66 14.78 2.19
N TYR A 294 -5.43 14.09 1.05
CA TYR A 294 -6.40 13.17 0.48
C TYR A 294 -6.78 12.06 1.48
N PHE A 295 -5.79 11.45 2.12
CA PHE A 295 -6.00 10.42 3.13
C PHE A 295 -6.77 10.96 4.36
N LEU A 296 -6.44 12.17 4.83
CA LEU A 296 -7.12 12.81 5.96
C LEU A 296 -8.59 13.09 5.65
N LYS A 297 -8.94 13.56 4.44
CA LYS A 297 -10.31 13.77 3.99
C LYS A 297 -11.11 12.46 4.01
N LEU A 298 -10.53 11.38 3.48
CA LEU A 298 -11.18 10.06 3.47
C LEU A 298 -11.40 9.49 4.87
N THR A 299 -10.49 9.75 5.80
CA THR A 299 -10.56 9.19 7.17
C THR A 299 -11.28 10.10 8.18
N GLY A 300 -11.98 11.14 7.71
CA GLY A 300 -12.75 12.04 8.56
C GLY A 300 -11.91 12.97 9.45
N GLY A 301 -10.60 13.11 9.15
CA GLY A 301 -9.76 14.10 9.76
C GLY A 301 -10.01 15.45 9.07
N GLY A 302 -11.03 16.21 9.51
CA GLY A 302 -11.23 17.56 9.01
C GLY A 302 -9.97 18.37 9.19
N VAL A 303 -9.50 18.99 8.12
CA VAL A 303 -8.57 20.12 8.20
C VAL A 303 -9.36 21.22 8.91
N ASN A 304 -9.17 21.35 10.23
CA ASN A 304 -9.55 22.59 10.90
C ASN A 304 -8.62 23.66 10.36
N ALA A 305 -9.20 24.51 9.51
CA ALA A 305 -8.58 25.74 9.04
C ALA A 305 -8.32 26.71 10.22
#